data_c883a17dd96ea540b09f0073a8a0ade2
#
_entry.id   c883a17dd96ea540b09f0073a8a0ade2
#
_cell.length_a   1.000
_cell.length_b   1.000
_cell.length_c   1.000
_cell.angle_alpha   90.00
_cell.angle_beta   90.00
_cell.angle_gamma   90.00
#
_symmetry.space_group_name_H-M   'P 1'
#
loop_
_entity.id
_entity.type
_entity.pdbx_description
1 polymer ?
#
loop_
_entity_poly.entity_id
_entity_poly.type
_entity_poly.pdbx_seq_one_letter_code
_entity_poly.pdbx_strand_id
1 'polypeptide(L)'
;MYEYDEECLRTFLENQSRLFDEPVAETLVEAEAFLEDCMAVVVDSIEEVRQFLEEEGLDVDGMSEEELEEASEVFVIPNGKYLIVEG
;
A
#
# COMPACT_ATOMS: atom_id res chain seq x y z
N MET A 1 2.66 -14.81 -13.94
CA MET A 1 2.39 -13.36 -13.94
C MET A 1 1.82 -12.94 -12.59
N TYR A 2 2.25 -11.80 -12.09
CA TYR A 2 1.80 -11.33 -10.79
C TYR A 2 0.49 -10.55 -10.91
N GLU A 3 -0.37 -10.65 -9.91
CA GLU A 3 -1.58 -9.82 -9.84
C GLU A 3 -1.25 -8.36 -9.58
N TYR A 4 -0.18 -8.13 -8.83
CA TYR A 4 0.33 -6.79 -8.55
C TYR A 4 1.50 -6.50 -9.47
N ASP A 5 1.64 -5.26 -9.91
CA ASP A 5 2.77 -4.86 -10.75
C ASP A 5 4.08 -5.10 -10.02
N GLU A 6 5.13 -5.41 -10.78
CA GLU A 6 6.45 -5.62 -10.21
C GLU A 6 6.92 -4.40 -9.41
N GLU A 7 6.64 -3.19 -9.91
CA GLU A 7 6.98 -1.97 -9.18
C GLU A 7 6.26 -1.89 -7.84
N CYS A 8 5.00 -2.31 -7.81
CA CYS A 8 4.22 -2.36 -6.58
C CYS A 8 4.87 -3.31 -5.58
N LEU A 9 5.23 -4.51 -6.03
CA LEU A 9 5.86 -5.50 -5.17
C LEU A 9 7.20 -5.03 -4.64
N ARG A 10 8.02 -4.41 -5.50
CA ARG A 10 9.30 -3.88 -5.10
C ARG A 10 9.15 -2.74 -4.08
N THR A 11 8.19 -1.86 -4.31
CA THR A 11 7.92 -0.77 -3.39
C THR A 11 7.54 -1.31 -2.01
N PHE A 12 6.69 -2.34 -2.00
CA PHE A 12 6.32 -2.98 -0.75
C PHE A 12 7.54 -3.57 -0.05
N LEU A 13 8.38 -4.32 -0.79
CA LEU A 13 9.57 -4.93 -0.20
C LEU A 13 10.52 -3.90 0.40
N GLU A 14 10.70 -2.77 -0.28
CA GLU A 14 11.60 -1.72 0.18
C GLU A 14 11.07 -0.96 1.39
N ASN A 15 9.75 -0.89 1.53
CA ASN A 15 9.13 -0.04 2.54
C ASN A 15 8.32 -0.81 3.58
N GLN A 16 8.36 -2.13 3.56
CA GLN A 16 7.56 -2.94 4.48
C GLN A 16 7.88 -2.66 5.95
N SER A 17 9.08 -2.17 6.23
CA SER A 17 9.47 -1.82 7.60
C SER A 17 8.67 -0.66 8.18
N ARG A 18 7.96 0.10 7.34
CA ARG A 18 7.09 1.17 7.81
C ARG A 18 5.88 0.63 8.56
N LEU A 19 5.46 -0.58 8.21
CA LEU A 19 4.25 -1.18 8.76
C LEU A 19 4.56 -2.37 9.67
N PHE A 20 5.65 -3.08 9.39
CA PHE A 20 6.01 -4.29 10.13
C PHE A 20 7.40 -4.18 10.71
N ASP A 21 7.58 -4.67 11.93
CA ASP A 21 8.88 -4.63 12.61
C ASP A 21 9.91 -5.55 11.94
N GLU A 22 9.44 -6.63 11.34
CA GLU A 22 10.30 -7.59 10.66
C GLU A 22 9.84 -7.78 9.23
N PRO A 23 10.75 -8.11 8.30
CA PRO A 23 10.34 -8.36 6.92
C PRO A 23 9.34 -9.50 6.84
N VAL A 24 8.22 -9.27 6.18
CA VAL A 24 7.20 -10.31 5.97
C VAL A 24 7.38 -11.00 4.63
N ALA A 25 8.21 -10.43 3.75
CA ALA A 25 8.50 -10.98 2.43
C ALA A 25 9.92 -10.60 2.04
N GLU A 26 10.60 -11.48 1.32
CA GLU A 26 11.97 -11.23 0.86
C GLU A 26 12.08 -11.30 -0.67
N THR A 27 11.08 -11.86 -1.33
CA THR A 27 11.07 -11.99 -2.79
C THR A 27 9.76 -11.45 -3.34
N LEU A 28 9.75 -11.22 -4.67
CA LEU A 28 8.52 -10.75 -5.32
C LEU A 28 7.38 -11.73 -5.15
N VAL A 29 7.67 -13.02 -5.23
CA VAL A 29 6.65 -14.06 -5.06
C VAL A 29 6.07 -14.03 -3.65
N GLU A 30 6.92 -13.87 -2.66
CA GLU A 30 6.48 -13.80 -1.27
C GLU A 30 5.66 -12.53 -1.02
N ALA A 31 6.09 -11.41 -1.61
CA ALA A 31 5.37 -10.16 -1.49
C ALA A 31 3.96 -10.29 -2.07
N GLU A 32 3.86 -10.89 -3.25
CA GLU A 32 2.55 -11.08 -3.88
C GLU A 32 1.63 -11.95 -3.02
N ALA A 33 2.16 -13.05 -2.52
CA ALA A 33 1.37 -13.95 -1.66
C ALA A 33 0.89 -13.23 -0.41
N PHE A 34 1.76 -12.43 0.19
CA PHE A 34 1.40 -11.67 1.39
C PHE A 34 0.31 -10.64 1.10
N LEU A 35 0.48 -9.88 0.01
CA LEU A 35 -0.50 -8.85 -0.35
C LEU A 35 -1.85 -9.44 -0.70
N GLU A 36 -1.88 -10.60 -1.34
CA GLU A 36 -3.12 -11.29 -1.62
C GLU A 36 -3.81 -11.76 -0.35
N ASP A 37 -3.04 -12.28 0.59
CA ASP A 37 -3.58 -12.77 1.86
C ASP A 37 -4.20 -11.66 2.69
N CYS A 38 -3.60 -10.47 2.67
CA CYS A 38 -4.13 -9.35 3.44
C CYS A 38 -5.09 -8.47 2.63
N MET A 39 -5.39 -8.90 1.40
CA MET A 39 -6.33 -8.20 0.51
C MET A 39 -5.91 -6.76 0.24
N ALA A 40 -4.62 -6.56 0.02
CA ALA A 40 -4.09 -5.23 -0.31
C ALA A 40 -4.68 -4.73 -1.62
N VAL A 41 -4.83 -3.41 -1.73
CA VAL A 41 -5.48 -2.77 -2.86
C VAL A 41 -4.50 -1.81 -3.53
N VAL A 42 -4.51 -1.79 -4.87
CA VAL A 42 -3.75 -0.81 -5.65
C VAL A 42 -4.74 0.16 -6.28
N VAL A 43 -4.50 1.45 -6.08
CA VAL A 43 -5.36 2.49 -6.65
C VAL A 43 -4.53 3.44 -7.51
N ASP A 44 -5.20 4.17 -8.40
CA ASP A 44 -4.53 4.99 -9.40
C ASP A 44 -4.33 6.46 -9.01
N SER A 45 -4.94 6.90 -7.91
CA SER A 45 -4.87 8.30 -7.51
C SER A 45 -4.95 8.44 -6.00
N ILE A 46 -4.52 9.60 -5.51
CA ILE A 46 -4.60 9.90 -4.08
C ILE A 46 -6.05 10.07 -3.64
N GLU A 47 -6.93 10.50 -4.55
CA GLU A 47 -8.34 10.60 -4.24
C GLU A 47 -8.94 9.24 -3.95
N GLU A 48 -8.51 8.22 -4.69
CA GLU A 48 -8.96 6.86 -4.44
C GLU A 48 -8.43 6.32 -3.12
N VAL A 49 -7.22 6.73 -2.73
CA VAL A 49 -6.68 6.39 -1.41
C VAL A 49 -7.59 6.96 -0.33
N ARG A 50 -7.96 8.22 -0.46
CA ARG A 50 -8.86 8.88 0.50
C ARG A 50 -10.19 8.15 0.59
N GLN A 51 -10.78 7.83 -0.55
CA GLN A 51 -12.05 7.12 -0.58
C GLN A 51 -11.97 5.76 0.08
N PHE A 52 -10.90 5.03 -0.19
CA PHE A 52 -10.72 3.70 0.39
C PHE A 52 -10.62 3.78 1.90
N LEU A 53 -9.78 4.68 2.41
CA LEU A 53 -9.60 4.81 3.85
C LEU A 53 -10.88 5.29 4.54
N GLU A 54 -11.62 6.16 3.88
CA GLU A 54 -12.90 6.64 4.40
C GLU A 54 -13.90 5.49 4.51
N GLU A 55 -13.96 4.63 3.51
CA GLU A 55 -14.85 3.47 3.54
C GLU A 55 -14.48 2.49 4.64
N GLU A 56 -13.20 2.45 5.02
CA GLU A 56 -12.74 1.59 6.10
C GLU A 56 -12.99 2.21 7.48
N GLY A 57 -13.59 3.38 7.52
CA GLY A 57 -13.96 4.01 8.78
C GLY A 57 -12.91 4.96 9.34
N LEU A 58 -11.89 5.28 8.57
CA LEU A 58 -10.86 6.21 9.01
C LEU A 58 -11.28 7.64 8.71
N ASP A 59 -10.96 8.55 9.62
CA ASP A 59 -11.28 9.97 9.45
C ASP A 59 -10.17 10.63 8.64
N VAL A 60 -10.42 10.79 7.34
CA VAL A 60 -9.44 11.38 6.43
C VAL A 60 -9.82 12.77 5.93
N ASP A 61 -10.95 13.29 6.38
CA ASP A 61 -11.45 14.60 5.91
C ASP A 61 -10.47 15.73 6.19
N GLY A 62 -9.77 15.67 7.31
CA GLY A 62 -8.82 16.70 7.68
C GLY A 62 -7.40 16.46 7.23
N MET A 63 -7.16 15.39 6.48
CA MET A 63 -5.81 15.02 6.05
C MET A 63 -5.49 15.60 4.69
N SER A 64 -4.27 16.14 4.56
CA SER A 64 -3.76 16.60 3.27
C SER A 64 -3.30 15.40 2.45
N GLU A 65 -3.04 15.63 1.17
CA GLU A 65 -2.52 14.56 0.32
C GLU A 65 -1.19 14.04 0.83
N GLU A 66 -0.33 14.93 1.32
CA GLU A 66 0.94 14.52 1.92
C GLU A 66 0.74 13.59 3.10
N GLU A 67 -0.22 13.93 3.96
CA GLU A 67 -0.50 13.11 5.13
C GLU A 67 -1.01 11.73 4.73
N LEU A 68 -1.81 11.66 3.68
CA LEU A 68 -2.29 10.39 3.17
C LEU A 68 -1.13 9.54 2.64
N GLU A 69 -0.20 10.16 1.92
CA GLU A 69 0.96 9.46 1.39
C GLU A 69 1.91 8.98 2.48
N GLU A 70 1.94 9.66 3.60
CA GLU A 70 2.80 9.31 4.73
C GLU A 70 2.18 8.29 5.66
N ALA A 71 0.89 7.99 5.50
CA ALA A 71 0.23 6.98 6.33
C ALA A 71 0.95 5.64 6.18
N SER A 72 1.13 4.93 7.30
CA SER A 72 1.93 3.70 7.28
C SER A 72 1.35 2.61 6.40
N GLU A 73 0.03 2.58 6.23
CA GLU A 73 -0.62 1.60 5.37
C GLU A 73 -0.60 1.98 3.89
N VAL A 74 -0.14 3.18 3.54
CA VAL A 74 -0.10 3.65 2.14
C VAL A 74 1.33 3.66 1.62
N PHE A 75 1.54 3.02 0.49
CA PHE A 75 2.85 2.94 -0.17
C PHE A 75 2.76 3.64 -1.52
N VAL A 76 3.55 4.69 -1.70
CA VAL A 76 3.59 5.42 -2.97
C VAL A 76 4.45 4.65 -3.96
N ILE A 77 3.86 4.26 -5.08
CA ILE A 77 4.55 3.50 -6.11
C ILE A 77 5.11 4.47 -7.15
N PRO A 78 6.36 4.27 -7.60
CA PRO A 78 6.99 5.20 -8.55
C PRO A 78 6.21 5.42 -9.85
N ASN A 79 5.34 4.49 -10.22
CA ASN A 79 4.56 4.62 -11.45
C ASN A 79 3.31 5.50 -11.31
N GLY A 80 3.15 6.18 -10.19
CA GLY A 80 2.02 7.07 -9.94
C GLY A 80 0.83 6.42 -9.27
N LYS A 81 0.96 5.14 -8.93
CA LYS A 81 -0.10 4.42 -8.23
C LYS A 81 0.19 4.34 -6.73
N TYR A 82 -0.76 3.84 -5.99
CA TYR A 82 -0.64 3.71 -4.53
C TYR A 82 -1.08 2.31 -4.12
N LEU A 83 -0.31 1.73 -3.20
CA LEU A 83 -0.65 0.44 -2.61
C LEU A 83 -1.13 0.67 -1.19
N ILE A 84 -2.28 0.09 -0.84
CA ILE A 84 -2.84 0.21 0.50
C ILE A 84 -2.83 -1.18 1.13
N VAL A 85 -2.11 -1.29 2.24
CA VAL A 85 -1.94 -2.55 2.97
C VAL A 85 -2.50 -2.36 4.37
N GLU A 86 -3.50 -3.15 4.73
CA GLU A 86 -4.04 -3.13 6.07
C GLU A 86 -3.29 -4.17 6.91
N GLY A 87 -2.60 -3.70 7.91
CA GLY A 87 -1.80 -4.55 8.75
C GLY A 87 -2.47 -5.03 10.00
#